data_a5c7871a4fc099728a3f7f617de74139
#
_entry.id   a5c7871a4fc099728a3f7f617de74139
#
_cell.length_a   1.000
_cell.length_b   1.000
_cell.length_c   1.000
_cell.angle_alpha   90.00
_cell.angle_beta   90.00
_cell.angle_gamma   90.00
#
_symmetry.space_group_name_H-M   'P 1'
#
loop_
_entity.id
_entity.type
_entity.pdbx_description
1 polymer ?
#
loop_
_entity_poly.entity_id
_entity_poly.type
_entity_poly.pdbx_seq_one_letter_code
_entity_poly.pdbx_strand_id
1 'polypeptide(L)'
;FIRKIANEFAALSAILLTQGCYGIYSILNFGTAEQKELYLEKLLKGNCIAGLGFCEYKHLNGLEDLETYATKTEQGWYLSGKKAMISNSSVADILLILAKVKEQSKEETYGLFIVDPNDSDVLIGEQIEKSGLIGLPLSSVTLENVLLPKHALLGGELLGDVQFANIIKNMQLGLSAIALGIAEGAFKKGLEFAKVKREFGKRLIDVEVHQHKFADLYNKLCSAEAYFDSYPSQIEEDAKFVSRIKLYTTKVAIEISDEIIRLIGPFQKFDKINIRRYLKDAEIIENYGRSGNSIRREIAERWLKE
;
A
#
# COMPACT_ATOMS: atom_id res chain seq x y z
N PHE A 1 -10.20 10.04 -7.08
CA PHE A 1 -9.85 9.25 -8.27
C PHE A 1 -9.58 7.79 -7.90
N ILE A 2 -8.55 7.46 -7.11
CA ILE A 2 -8.14 6.10 -6.68
C ILE A 2 -9.31 5.32 -6.07
N ARG A 3 -10.10 5.92 -5.15
CA ARG A 3 -11.29 5.32 -4.54
C ARG A 3 -12.32 4.86 -5.59
N LYS A 4 -12.59 5.68 -6.62
CA LYS A 4 -13.54 5.33 -7.69
C LYS A 4 -13.06 4.15 -8.54
N ILE A 5 -11.77 4.06 -8.83
CA ILE A 5 -11.21 2.92 -9.54
C ILE A 5 -11.28 1.67 -8.67
N ALA A 6 -10.97 1.77 -7.37
CA ALA A 6 -10.99 0.65 -6.43
C ALA A 6 -12.39 0.03 -6.26
N ASN A 7 -13.45 0.81 -6.48
CA ASN A 7 -14.83 0.33 -6.50
C ASN A 7 -15.05 -0.82 -7.50
N GLU A 8 -14.35 -0.82 -8.62
CA GLU A 8 -14.43 -1.86 -9.63
C GLU A 8 -13.16 -2.71 -9.74
N PHE A 9 -11.96 -2.11 -9.52
CA PHE A 9 -10.67 -2.79 -9.73
C PHE A 9 -9.57 -2.26 -8.77
N ALA A 10 -9.52 -2.81 -7.58
CA ALA A 10 -8.59 -2.39 -6.52
C ALA A 10 -7.10 -2.59 -6.89
N ALA A 11 -6.76 -3.63 -7.67
CA ALA A 11 -5.38 -3.86 -8.09
C ALA A 11 -4.82 -2.70 -8.95
N LEU A 12 -5.61 -2.17 -9.88
CA LEU A 12 -5.22 -1.00 -10.67
C LEU A 12 -5.04 0.24 -9.78
N SER A 13 -5.93 0.43 -8.80
CA SER A 13 -5.80 1.52 -7.84
C SER A 13 -4.51 1.41 -7.02
N ALA A 14 -4.13 0.20 -6.62
CA ALA A 14 -2.88 -0.04 -5.89
C ALA A 14 -1.64 0.23 -6.77
N ILE A 15 -1.66 -0.15 -8.06
CA ILE A 15 -0.59 0.16 -9.02
C ILE A 15 -0.42 1.68 -9.16
N LEU A 16 -1.52 2.40 -9.35
CA LEU A 16 -1.50 3.86 -9.48
C LEU A 16 -1.03 4.54 -8.19
N LEU A 17 -1.45 4.02 -7.03
CA LEU A 17 -1.01 4.52 -5.74
C LEU A 17 0.49 4.30 -5.51
N THR A 18 1.02 3.12 -5.84
CA THR A 18 2.46 2.83 -5.75
C THR A 18 3.27 3.75 -6.65
N GLN A 19 2.87 3.91 -7.90
CA GLN A 19 3.52 4.85 -8.82
C GLN A 19 3.50 6.28 -8.27
N GLY A 20 2.34 6.72 -7.76
CA GLY A 20 2.17 8.06 -7.19
C GLY A 20 3.03 8.30 -5.95
N CYS A 21 3.01 7.37 -4.99
CA CYS A 21 3.71 7.52 -3.71
C CYS A 21 5.19 7.15 -3.78
N TYR A 22 5.52 6.02 -4.41
CA TYR A 22 6.90 5.54 -4.42
C TYR A 22 7.76 6.25 -5.47
N GLY A 23 7.24 6.47 -6.66
CA GLY A 23 7.97 7.17 -7.73
C GLY A 23 7.81 8.69 -7.67
N ILE A 24 6.62 9.16 -8.04
CA ILE A 24 6.38 10.60 -8.27
C ILE A 24 6.59 11.42 -7.00
N TYR A 25 5.91 11.06 -5.90
CA TYR A 25 6.01 11.81 -4.63
C TYR A 25 7.45 11.84 -4.11
N SER A 26 8.16 10.70 -4.15
CA SER A 26 9.52 10.60 -3.64
C SER A 26 10.48 11.49 -4.42
N ILE A 27 10.46 11.42 -5.74
CA ILE A 27 11.35 12.25 -6.58
C ILE A 27 10.97 13.72 -6.52
N LEU A 28 9.65 14.05 -6.54
CA LEU A 28 9.18 15.44 -6.49
C LEU A 28 9.59 16.14 -5.19
N ASN A 29 9.42 15.48 -4.04
CA ASN A 29 9.60 16.11 -2.74
C ASN A 29 11.04 15.99 -2.21
N PHE A 30 11.73 14.92 -2.54
CA PHE A 30 13.04 14.64 -1.95
C PHE A 30 14.17 14.61 -2.99
N GLY A 31 13.89 14.47 -4.27
CA GLY A 31 14.90 14.41 -5.30
C GLY A 31 15.71 15.71 -5.46
N THR A 32 17.01 15.60 -5.77
CA THR A 32 17.82 16.71 -6.20
C THR A 32 17.32 17.28 -7.54
N ALA A 33 17.79 18.45 -7.95
CA ALA A 33 17.44 19.03 -9.26
C ALA A 33 17.74 18.06 -10.40
N GLU A 34 18.92 17.41 -10.36
CA GLU A 34 19.35 16.42 -11.34
C GLU A 34 18.44 15.19 -11.35
N GLN A 35 18.08 14.64 -10.18
CA GLN A 35 17.17 13.50 -10.06
C GLN A 35 15.76 13.84 -10.58
N LYS A 36 15.27 15.05 -10.32
CA LYS A 36 13.99 15.51 -10.85
C LYS A 36 14.02 15.62 -12.38
N GLU A 37 15.06 16.20 -12.95
CA GLU A 37 15.24 16.31 -14.40
C GLU A 37 15.29 14.91 -15.05
N LEU A 38 16.00 13.98 -14.45
CA LEU A 38 16.20 12.64 -15.01
C LEU A 38 14.92 11.76 -14.97
N TYR A 39 14.13 11.84 -13.88
CA TYR A 39 13.07 10.88 -13.62
C TYR A 39 11.65 11.45 -13.63
N LEU A 40 11.43 12.70 -13.20
CA LEU A 40 10.07 13.17 -12.86
C LEU A 40 9.12 13.19 -14.05
N GLU A 41 9.57 13.69 -15.19
CA GLU A 41 8.74 13.73 -16.42
C GLU A 41 8.36 12.32 -16.90
N LYS A 42 9.32 11.39 -16.85
CA LYS A 42 9.09 9.99 -17.26
C LYS A 42 8.11 9.29 -16.31
N LEU A 43 8.23 9.50 -14.99
CA LEU A 43 7.32 8.97 -13.98
C LEU A 43 5.90 9.50 -14.17
N LEU A 44 5.75 10.81 -14.41
CA LEU A 44 4.44 11.44 -14.63
C LEU A 44 3.75 10.95 -15.91
N LYS A 45 4.51 10.66 -16.97
CA LYS A 45 3.99 10.14 -18.23
C LYS A 45 3.77 8.62 -18.21
N GLY A 46 4.18 7.92 -17.16
CA GLY A 46 4.14 6.45 -17.10
C GLY A 46 5.19 5.75 -17.95
N ASN A 47 6.21 6.45 -18.42
CA ASN A 47 7.35 5.92 -19.17
C ASN A 47 8.48 5.44 -18.25
N CYS A 48 8.29 5.54 -16.96
CA CYS A 48 9.17 5.02 -15.91
C CYS A 48 8.28 4.53 -14.77
N ILE A 49 8.44 3.29 -14.40
CA ILE A 49 7.70 2.64 -13.29
C ILE A 49 8.64 2.53 -12.10
N ALA A 50 8.13 2.88 -10.91
CA ALA A 50 8.89 2.82 -9.68
C ALA A 50 8.37 1.76 -8.71
N GLY A 51 9.31 1.16 -7.95
CA GLY A 51 9.05 0.33 -6.79
C GLY A 51 9.74 0.88 -5.55
N LEU A 52 9.28 0.49 -4.34
CA LEU A 52 9.92 0.83 -3.08
C LEU A 52 10.17 -0.43 -2.25
N GLY A 53 11.45 -0.71 -1.97
CA GLY A 53 11.90 -1.82 -1.16
C GLY A 53 12.23 -1.40 0.27
N PHE A 54 11.35 -1.75 1.21
CA PHE A 54 11.56 -1.54 2.64
C PHE A 54 11.32 -2.79 3.47
N CYS A 55 10.37 -3.65 3.07
CA CYS A 55 10.04 -4.88 3.77
C CYS A 55 11.14 -5.94 3.65
N GLU A 56 11.52 -6.54 4.77
CA GLU A 56 12.44 -7.68 4.86
C GLU A 56 11.77 -8.87 5.53
N TYR A 57 12.30 -10.10 5.33
CA TYR A 57 11.63 -11.32 5.79
C TYR A 57 11.39 -11.39 7.30
N LYS A 58 12.32 -10.85 8.10
CA LYS A 58 12.20 -10.82 9.56
C LYS A 58 11.52 -9.55 10.07
N HIS A 59 11.59 -8.47 9.29
CA HIS A 59 11.21 -7.12 9.71
C HIS A 59 10.31 -6.47 8.67
N LEU A 60 9.01 -6.72 8.77
CA LEU A 60 8.05 -6.26 7.78
C LEU A 60 7.66 -4.78 7.92
N ASN A 61 7.94 -4.12 9.07
CA ASN A 61 7.33 -2.84 9.39
C ASN A 61 8.22 -1.80 10.09
N GLY A 62 9.46 -2.13 10.42
CA GLY A 62 10.33 -1.26 11.22
C GLY A 62 11.65 -0.89 10.55
N LEU A 63 12.24 0.22 11.00
CA LEU A 63 13.58 0.66 10.60
C LEU A 63 14.68 0.01 11.48
N GLU A 64 14.35 -0.24 12.75
CA GLU A 64 15.31 -0.60 13.81
C GLU A 64 16.11 -1.86 13.52
N ASP A 65 15.51 -2.84 12.84
CA ASP A 65 16.12 -4.15 12.55
C ASP A 65 16.43 -4.34 11.05
N LEU A 66 16.60 -3.26 10.29
CA LEU A 66 16.87 -3.35 8.86
C LEU A 66 18.21 -4.06 8.60
N GLU A 67 18.18 -5.16 7.85
CA GLU A 67 19.36 -5.94 7.49
C GLU A 67 20.05 -5.43 6.21
N THR A 68 19.30 -4.80 5.28
CA THR A 68 19.87 -4.15 4.09
C THR A 68 20.73 -2.98 4.50
N TYR A 69 21.95 -2.94 4.00
CA TYR A 69 22.90 -1.88 4.34
C TYR A 69 23.61 -1.29 3.12
N ALA A 70 24.01 -0.04 3.26
CA ALA A 70 24.86 0.67 2.33
C ALA A 70 26.20 1.04 2.98
N THR A 71 27.28 0.91 2.23
CA THR A 71 28.62 1.31 2.65
C THR A 71 29.14 2.36 1.69
N LYS A 72 29.57 3.53 2.22
CA LYS A 72 30.12 4.64 1.43
C LYS A 72 31.51 4.30 0.93
N THR A 73 31.80 4.64 -0.32
CA THR A 73 33.11 4.51 -0.96
C THR A 73 33.51 5.80 -1.67
N GLU A 74 34.72 5.88 -2.20
CA GLU A 74 35.16 7.02 -3.00
C GLU A 74 34.36 7.17 -4.29
N GLN A 75 33.91 6.06 -4.89
CA GLN A 75 33.15 6.02 -6.14
C GLN A 75 31.63 6.20 -5.96
N GLY A 76 31.12 5.93 -4.76
CA GLY A 76 29.69 5.99 -4.46
C GLY A 76 29.31 5.11 -3.28
N TRP A 77 28.45 4.11 -3.49
CA TRP A 77 27.90 3.27 -2.44
C TRP A 77 27.91 1.80 -2.86
N TYR A 78 28.27 0.91 -1.97
CA TYR A 78 27.96 -0.51 -2.10
C TYR A 78 26.68 -0.82 -1.32
N LEU A 79 25.68 -1.39 -1.99
CA LEU A 79 24.39 -1.74 -1.41
C LEU A 79 24.21 -3.25 -1.40
N SER A 80 23.92 -3.82 -0.22
CA SER A 80 23.70 -5.25 -0.05
C SER A 80 22.51 -5.53 0.85
N GLY A 81 21.74 -6.57 0.53
CA GLY A 81 20.63 -7.03 1.34
C GLY A 81 19.52 -7.69 0.54
N LYS A 82 18.42 -8.00 1.21
CA LYS A 82 17.31 -8.70 0.58
C LYS A 82 15.96 -8.11 1.01
N LYS A 83 15.21 -7.63 0.06
CA LYS A 83 13.83 -7.15 0.25
C LYS A 83 12.85 -8.26 -0.07
N ALA A 84 11.94 -8.52 0.88
CA ALA A 84 11.01 -9.63 0.79
C ALA A 84 9.89 -9.42 -0.23
N MET A 85 9.38 -8.19 -0.33
CA MET A 85 8.22 -7.86 -1.13
C MET A 85 8.34 -6.42 -1.66
N ILE A 86 8.52 -6.28 -2.96
CA ILE A 86 8.50 -4.98 -3.65
C ILE A 86 7.41 -4.99 -4.70
N SER A 87 6.44 -4.10 -4.56
CA SER A 87 5.42 -3.89 -5.57
C SER A 87 6.03 -3.28 -6.83
N ASN A 88 5.57 -3.73 -7.97
CA ASN A 88 6.04 -3.39 -9.31
C ASN A 88 7.47 -3.87 -9.63
N SER A 89 8.19 -4.57 -8.76
CA SER A 89 9.60 -4.92 -8.95
C SER A 89 9.92 -5.60 -10.29
N SER A 90 9.03 -6.49 -10.76
CA SER A 90 9.23 -7.21 -12.03
C SER A 90 8.99 -6.37 -13.28
N VAL A 91 8.49 -5.14 -13.15
CA VAL A 91 8.18 -4.21 -14.26
C VAL A 91 8.71 -2.81 -14.00
N ALA A 92 9.46 -2.62 -12.90
CA ALA A 92 10.01 -1.33 -12.53
C ALA A 92 11.22 -0.96 -13.41
N ASP A 93 11.33 0.32 -13.70
CA ASP A 93 12.52 0.93 -14.33
C ASP A 93 13.47 1.49 -13.27
N ILE A 94 12.94 1.81 -12.07
CA ILE A 94 13.73 2.22 -10.90
C ILE A 94 13.19 1.60 -9.61
N LEU A 95 14.08 1.23 -8.72
CA LEU A 95 13.75 0.81 -7.37
C LEU A 95 14.30 1.80 -6.35
N LEU A 96 13.46 2.30 -5.47
CA LEU A 96 13.90 3.01 -4.27
C LEU A 96 14.15 1.98 -3.17
N ILE A 97 15.37 1.86 -2.69
CA ILE A 97 15.75 0.88 -1.67
C ILE A 97 16.12 1.59 -0.37
N LEU A 98 15.37 1.30 0.68
CA LEU A 98 15.69 1.76 2.03
C LEU A 98 16.80 0.87 2.60
N ALA A 99 17.89 1.50 3.05
CA ALA A 99 19.03 0.81 3.63
C ALA A 99 19.57 1.56 4.86
N LYS A 100 20.09 0.80 5.81
CA LYS A 100 20.89 1.30 6.92
C LYS A 100 22.29 1.62 6.40
N VAL A 101 22.82 2.79 6.76
CA VAL A 101 24.16 3.18 6.34
C VAL A 101 25.17 2.78 7.41
N LYS A 102 26.20 2.04 7.00
CA LYS A 102 27.33 1.67 7.87
C LYS A 102 28.32 2.82 7.91
N GLU A 103 28.24 3.65 8.92
CA GLU A 103 29.23 4.66 9.25
C GLU A 103 29.93 4.34 10.57
N GLN A 104 31.08 5.02 10.83
CA GLN A 104 31.83 4.87 12.09
C GLN A 104 31.13 5.56 13.28
N SER A 105 30.04 6.28 13.04
CA SER A 105 29.25 6.93 14.07
C SER A 105 28.39 5.93 14.85
N LYS A 106 28.08 6.24 16.11
CA LYS A 106 27.23 5.43 16.97
C LYS A 106 25.73 5.56 16.64
N GLU A 107 25.35 6.55 15.84
CA GLU A 107 23.95 6.80 15.45
C GLU A 107 23.61 6.03 14.19
N GLU A 108 22.46 5.38 14.20
CA GLU A 108 21.93 4.70 13.03
C GLU A 108 21.42 5.70 12.02
N THR A 109 21.98 5.68 10.83
CA THR A 109 21.58 6.52 9.71
C THR A 109 20.99 5.68 8.58
N TYR A 110 20.05 6.25 7.86
CA TYR A 110 19.33 5.56 6.80
C TYR A 110 19.39 6.38 5.51
N GLY A 111 19.44 5.67 4.39
CA GLY A 111 19.36 6.26 3.06
C GLY A 111 18.30 5.58 2.21
N LEU A 112 17.66 6.34 1.33
CA LEU A 112 16.89 5.82 0.22
C LEU A 112 17.74 5.91 -1.04
N PHE A 113 17.97 4.78 -1.70
CA PHE A 113 18.85 4.67 -2.88
C PHE A 113 18.03 4.35 -4.12
N ILE A 114 18.29 5.09 -5.20
CA ILE A 114 17.73 4.82 -6.53
C ILE A 114 18.60 3.75 -7.18
N VAL A 115 17.99 2.60 -7.48
CA VAL A 115 18.65 1.40 -8.01
C VAL A 115 18.05 1.07 -9.38
N ASP A 116 18.89 0.74 -10.34
CA ASP A 116 18.46 0.18 -11.62
C ASP A 116 18.17 -1.33 -11.42
N PRO A 117 16.93 -1.80 -11.65
CA PRO A 117 16.61 -3.22 -11.52
C PRO A 117 17.29 -4.11 -12.57
N ASN A 118 17.87 -3.53 -13.63
CA ASN A 118 18.58 -4.27 -14.69
C ASN A 118 20.08 -4.40 -14.40
N ASP A 119 20.58 -3.84 -13.30
CA ASP A 119 21.96 -4.06 -12.87
C ASP A 119 22.22 -5.55 -12.62
N SER A 120 23.37 -6.06 -13.04
CA SER A 120 23.75 -7.48 -12.94
C SER A 120 23.75 -8.03 -11.51
N ASP A 121 23.97 -7.15 -10.53
CA ASP A 121 24.06 -7.47 -9.10
C ASP A 121 22.69 -7.28 -8.38
N VAL A 122 21.63 -7.00 -9.15
CA VAL A 122 20.24 -6.91 -8.69
C VAL A 122 19.45 -8.11 -9.19
N LEU A 123 19.01 -8.96 -8.27
CA LEU A 123 18.25 -10.17 -8.61
C LEU A 123 16.80 -10.01 -8.23
N ILE A 124 15.93 -9.95 -9.23
CA ILE A 124 14.47 -9.94 -9.05
C ILE A 124 14.01 -11.41 -8.92
N GLY A 125 13.35 -11.73 -7.81
CA GLY A 125 12.80 -13.05 -7.57
C GLY A 125 11.53 -13.33 -8.37
N GLU A 126 11.04 -14.55 -8.26
CA GLU A 126 9.76 -14.95 -8.87
C GLU A 126 8.59 -14.11 -8.32
N GLN A 127 7.55 -14.00 -9.14
CA GLN A 127 6.33 -13.31 -8.73
C GLN A 127 5.65 -14.03 -7.56
N ILE A 128 5.39 -13.29 -6.50
CA ILE A 128 4.71 -13.81 -5.31
C ILE A 128 3.22 -13.94 -5.60
N GLU A 129 2.72 -15.18 -5.47
CA GLU A 129 1.29 -15.45 -5.55
C GLU A 129 0.54 -14.87 -4.35
N LYS A 130 -0.59 -14.26 -4.60
CA LYS A 130 -1.45 -13.67 -3.57
C LYS A 130 -2.93 -13.86 -3.87
N SER A 131 -3.74 -13.92 -2.84
CA SER A 131 -5.17 -14.18 -2.96
C SER A 131 -5.98 -12.99 -3.47
N GLY A 132 -5.48 -11.75 -3.24
CA GLY A 132 -6.09 -10.49 -3.68
C GLY A 132 -5.11 -9.61 -4.44
N LEU A 133 -5.58 -8.48 -5.00
CA LEU A 133 -4.79 -7.56 -5.83
C LEU A 133 -3.96 -8.30 -6.90
N ILE A 134 -4.56 -9.31 -7.54
CA ILE A 134 -3.85 -10.25 -8.43
C ILE A 134 -3.08 -9.54 -9.55
N GLY A 135 -3.61 -8.43 -10.05
CA GLY A 135 -2.96 -7.62 -11.10
C GLY A 135 -1.78 -6.77 -10.64
N LEU A 136 -1.50 -6.67 -9.33
CA LEU A 136 -0.34 -5.92 -8.82
C LEU A 136 0.89 -6.83 -8.83
N PRO A 137 1.95 -6.53 -9.61
CA PRO A 137 3.20 -7.29 -9.57
C PRO A 137 3.86 -7.18 -8.20
N LEU A 138 4.41 -8.29 -7.68
CA LEU A 138 5.07 -8.33 -6.37
C LEU A 138 6.16 -9.41 -6.41
N SER A 139 7.41 -9.03 -6.14
CA SER A 139 8.53 -9.98 -6.07
C SER A 139 9.51 -9.59 -4.97
N SER A 140 10.37 -10.53 -4.57
CA SER A 140 11.53 -10.21 -3.74
C SER A 140 12.64 -9.61 -4.60
N VAL A 141 13.55 -8.87 -3.96
CA VAL A 141 14.75 -8.33 -4.61
C VAL A 141 15.97 -8.62 -3.74
N THR A 142 16.99 -9.20 -4.33
CA THR A 142 18.28 -9.43 -3.69
C THR A 142 19.32 -8.50 -4.30
N LEU A 143 20.14 -7.88 -3.47
CA LEU A 143 21.17 -6.91 -3.82
C LEU A 143 22.52 -7.49 -3.38
N GLU A 144 23.41 -7.77 -4.34
CA GLU A 144 24.69 -8.44 -4.10
C GLU A 144 25.87 -7.50 -4.32
N ASN A 145 26.14 -6.61 -3.35
CA ASN A 145 27.18 -5.58 -3.45
C ASN A 145 27.01 -4.66 -4.65
N VAL A 146 25.79 -4.23 -4.93
CA VAL A 146 25.46 -3.32 -6.03
C VAL A 146 26.24 -2.02 -5.88
N LEU A 147 27.06 -1.68 -6.87
CA LEU A 147 27.82 -0.43 -6.89
C LEU A 147 26.94 0.70 -7.43
N LEU A 148 26.59 1.61 -6.58
CA LEU A 148 25.77 2.78 -6.93
C LEU A 148 26.62 4.05 -7.00
N PRO A 149 26.39 4.95 -7.97
CA PRO A 149 27.05 6.25 -8.02
C PRO A 149 26.62 7.13 -6.84
N LYS A 150 27.37 8.19 -6.56
CA LYS A 150 27.06 9.12 -5.46
C LYS A 150 25.67 9.74 -5.55
N HIS A 151 25.23 10.03 -6.78
CA HIS A 151 23.91 10.62 -7.04
C HIS A 151 22.75 9.63 -6.93
N ALA A 152 22.99 8.35 -6.64
CA ALA A 152 21.93 7.39 -6.39
C ALA A 152 21.23 7.58 -5.03
N LEU A 153 21.86 8.27 -4.07
CA LEU A 153 21.23 8.63 -2.81
C LEU A 153 20.14 9.69 -3.05
N LEU A 154 18.89 9.36 -2.72
CA LEU A 154 17.75 10.25 -2.94
C LEU A 154 17.92 11.54 -2.13
N GLY A 155 17.91 12.67 -2.83
CA GLY A 155 18.13 13.99 -2.22
C GLY A 155 19.58 14.32 -1.86
N GLY A 156 20.50 13.34 -1.98
CA GLY A 156 21.92 13.53 -1.68
C GLY A 156 22.28 13.53 -0.19
N GLU A 157 21.29 13.37 0.70
CA GLU A 157 21.45 13.40 2.16
C GLU A 157 20.90 12.11 2.82
N LEU A 158 21.46 11.73 3.97
CA LEU A 158 21.07 10.55 4.73
C LEU A 158 19.82 10.83 5.60
N LEU A 159 18.70 11.05 4.94
CA LEU A 159 17.38 11.35 5.53
C LEU A 159 16.37 10.22 5.23
N GLY A 160 16.84 8.99 5.04
CA GLY A 160 16.01 7.87 4.60
C GLY A 160 14.87 7.53 5.54
N ASP A 161 15.02 7.73 6.84
CA ASP A 161 13.99 7.56 7.86
C ASP A 161 12.85 8.59 7.71
N VAL A 162 13.21 9.87 7.59
CA VAL A 162 12.25 10.97 7.39
C VAL A 162 11.54 10.83 6.03
N GLN A 163 12.29 10.54 4.97
CA GLN A 163 11.74 10.32 3.63
C GLN A 163 10.76 9.15 3.64
N PHE A 164 11.16 8.02 4.21
CA PHE A 164 10.33 6.82 4.33
C PHE A 164 9.07 7.07 5.14
N ALA A 165 9.15 7.74 6.30
CA ALA A 165 8.00 8.06 7.13
C ALA A 165 6.94 8.87 6.35
N ASN A 166 7.37 9.87 5.58
CA ASN A 166 6.48 10.68 4.74
C ASN A 166 5.86 9.89 3.59
N ILE A 167 6.64 9.04 2.91
CA ILE A 167 6.15 8.19 1.82
C ILE A 167 5.07 7.24 2.37
N ILE A 168 5.34 6.55 3.49
CA ILE A 168 4.41 5.60 4.10
C ILE A 168 3.15 6.27 4.61
N LYS A 169 3.25 7.49 5.18
CA LYS A 169 2.07 8.26 5.59
C LYS A 169 1.12 8.52 4.41
N ASN A 170 1.65 9.02 3.29
CA ASN A 170 0.84 9.26 2.09
C ASN A 170 0.28 7.96 1.49
N MET A 171 1.08 6.90 1.52
CA MET A 171 0.65 5.57 1.10
C MET A 171 -0.52 5.05 1.94
N GLN A 172 -0.48 5.18 3.27
CA GLN A 172 -1.56 4.75 4.16
C GLN A 172 -2.86 5.51 3.89
N LEU A 173 -2.78 6.81 3.63
CA LEU A 173 -3.96 7.62 3.25
C LEU A 173 -4.57 7.13 1.94
N GLY A 174 -3.73 6.86 0.93
CA GLY A 174 -4.18 6.29 -0.33
C GLY A 174 -4.79 4.89 -0.19
N LEU A 175 -4.20 4.03 0.66
CA LEU A 175 -4.74 2.70 0.98
C LEU A 175 -6.09 2.79 1.68
N SER A 176 -6.30 3.80 2.52
CA SER A 176 -7.61 4.08 3.14
C SER A 176 -8.66 4.41 2.08
N ALA A 177 -8.31 5.22 1.09
CA ALA A 177 -9.19 5.53 -0.03
C ALA A 177 -9.52 4.29 -0.88
N ILE A 178 -8.53 3.40 -1.11
CA ILE A 178 -8.75 2.12 -1.81
C ILE A 178 -9.70 1.23 -1.01
N ALA A 179 -9.49 1.12 0.31
CA ALA A 179 -10.35 0.33 1.19
C ALA A 179 -11.81 0.80 1.15
N LEU A 180 -12.04 2.12 1.20
CA LEU A 180 -13.38 2.69 1.03
C LEU A 180 -13.98 2.35 -0.35
N GLY A 181 -13.18 2.43 -1.42
CA GLY A 181 -13.62 2.04 -2.75
C GLY A 181 -14.02 0.56 -2.84
N ILE A 182 -13.26 -0.33 -2.21
CA ILE A 182 -13.58 -1.76 -2.10
C ILE A 182 -14.91 -1.95 -1.35
N ALA A 183 -15.07 -1.28 -0.20
CA ALA A 183 -16.30 -1.34 0.60
C ALA A 183 -17.53 -0.88 -0.19
N GLU A 184 -17.43 0.26 -0.87
CA GLU A 184 -18.48 0.78 -1.75
C GLU A 184 -18.82 -0.20 -2.88
N GLY A 185 -17.80 -0.74 -3.55
CA GLY A 185 -17.98 -1.69 -4.64
C GLY A 185 -18.69 -2.96 -4.18
N ALA A 186 -18.24 -3.53 -3.06
CA ALA A 186 -18.86 -4.71 -2.47
C ALA A 186 -20.31 -4.43 -2.08
N PHE A 187 -20.58 -3.33 -1.38
CA PHE A 187 -21.93 -2.92 -0.97
C PHE A 187 -22.85 -2.73 -2.18
N LYS A 188 -22.42 -1.96 -3.18
CA LYS A 188 -23.18 -1.68 -4.40
C LYS A 188 -23.55 -2.98 -5.13
N LYS A 189 -22.56 -3.87 -5.37
CA LYS A 189 -22.78 -5.16 -6.04
C LYS A 189 -23.73 -6.05 -5.23
N GLY A 190 -23.57 -6.07 -3.90
CA GLY A 190 -24.48 -6.81 -3.02
C GLY A 190 -25.91 -6.29 -3.06
N LEU A 191 -26.10 -4.98 -3.05
CA LEU A 191 -27.40 -4.36 -3.13
C LEU A 191 -28.07 -4.55 -4.50
N GLU A 192 -27.30 -4.44 -5.60
CA GLU A 192 -27.77 -4.75 -6.96
C GLU A 192 -28.27 -6.19 -7.03
N PHE A 193 -27.50 -7.15 -6.49
CA PHE A 193 -27.89 -8.54 -6.40
C PHE A 193 -29.18 -8.73 -5.59
N ALA A 194 -29.29 -8.08 -4.43
CA ALA A 194 -30.45 -8.19 -3.55
C ALA A 194 -31.74 -7.64 -4.19
N LYS A 195 -31.65 -6.70 -5.14
CA LYS A 195 -32.75 -6.14 -5.90
C LYS A 195 -33.24 -7.01 -7.06
N VAL A 196 -32.48 -8.01 -7.47
CA VAL A 196 -32.88 -8.93 -8.55
C VAL A 196 -33.95 -9.89 -8.03
N LYS A 197 -35.03 -10.08 -8.83
CA LYS A 197 -36.11 -11.01 -8.49
C LYS A 197 -35.60 -12.46 -8.47
N ARG A 198 -35.93 -13.20 -7.39
CA ARG A 198 -35.52 -14.58 -7.17
C ARG A 198 -36.65 -15.58 -7.43
N GLU A 199 -36.32 -16.86 -7.33
CA GLU A 199 -37.31 -17.93 -7.28
C GLU A 199 -38.35 -17.63 -6.20
N PHE A 200 -39.59 -18.03 -6.36
CA PHE A 200 -40.73 -17.67 -5.53
C PHE A 200 -41.20 -16.22 -5.59
N GLY A 201 -40.70 -15.43 -6.54
CA GLY A 201 -41.22 -14.08 -6.84
C GLY A 201 -40.81 -12.97 -5.89
N LYS A 202 -40.05 -13.25 -4.82
CA LYS A 202 -39.56 -12.22 -3.89
C LYS A 202 -38.08 -11.90 -4.13
N ARG A 203 -37.72 -10.63 -3.99
CA ARG A 203 -36.33 -10.18 -3.98
C ARG A 203 -35.75 -10.34 -2.58
N LEU A 204 -34.44 -10.50 -2.48
CA LEU A 204 -33.78 -10.58 -1.17
C LEU A 204 -34.04 -9.31 -0.33
N ILE A 205 -34.04 -8.14 -0.98
CA ILE A 205 -34.29 -6.86 -0.34
C ILE A 205 -35.76 -6.67 0.14
N ASP A 206 -36.70 -7.49 -0.31
CA ASP A 206 -38.10 -7.41 0.16
C ASP A 206 -38.31 -8.06 1.55
N VAL A 207 -37.26 -8.70 2.09
CA VAL A 207 -37.29 -9.35 3.41
C VAL A 207 -36.67 -8.42 4.45
N GLU A 208 -37.42 -8.08 5.50
CA GLU A 208 -37.09 -7.06 6.50
C GLU A 208 -35.70 -7.26 7.13
N VAL A 209 -35.34 -8.49 7.48
CA VAL A 209 -34.03 -8.80 8.09
C VAL A 209 -32.86 -8.42 7.14
N HIS A 210 -33.05 -8.53 5.83
CA HIS A 210 -32.04 -8.11 4.87
C HIS A 210 -31.99 -6.60 4.70
N GLN A 211 -33.14 -5.92 4.76
CA GLN A 211 -33.21 -4.45 4.77
C GLN A 211 -32.40 -3.88 5.95
N HIS A 212 -32.60 -4.43 7.16
CA HIS A 212 -31.85 -4.03 8.36
C HIS A 212 -30.35 -4.24 8.17
N LYS A 213 -29.93 -5.39 7.66
CA LYS A 213 -28.52 -5.67 7.37
C LYS A 213 -27.90 -4.67 6.39
N PHE A 214 -28.57 -4.38 5.28
CA PHE A 214 -28.08 -3.38 4.33
C PHE A 214 -28.03 -1.98 4.93
N ALA A 215 -29.00 -1.60 5.77
CA ALA A 215 -28.99 -0.32 6.48
C ALA A 215 -27.79 -0.20 7.43
N ASP A 216 -27.49 -1.26 8.21
CA ASP A 216 -26.34 -1.31 9.12
C ASP A 216 -25.01 -1.21 8.36
N LEU A 217 -24.88 -1.93 7.24
CA LEU A 217 -23.68 -1.87 6.40
C LEU A 217 -23.50 -0.48 5.75
N TYR A 218 -24.58 0.14 5.34
CA TYR A 218 -24.56 1.50 4.79
C TYR A 218 -24.11 2.52 5.85
N ASN A 219 -24.69 2.46 7.05
CA ASN A 219 -24.25 3.31 8.16
C ASN A 219 -22.77 3.14 8.49
N LYS A 220 -22.27 1.90 8.50
CA LYS A 220 -20.85 1.61 8.72
C LYS A 220 -19.98 2.24 7.63
N LEU A 221 -20.39 2.13 6.37
CA LEU A 221 -19.70 2.75 5.24
C LEU A 221 -19.66 4.28 5.40
N CYS A 222 -20.79 4.93 5.62
CA CYS A 222 -20.87 6.38 5.83
C CYS A 222 -20.00 6.85 7.01
N SER A 223 -19.95 6.08 8.10
CA SER A 223 -19.10 6.40 9.25
C SER A 223 -17.61 6.33 8.91
N ALA A 224 -17.22 5.34 8.11
CA ALA A 224 -15.83 5.22 7.64
C ALA A 224 -15.44 6.33 6.67
N GLU A 225 -16.36 6.76 5.81
CA GLU A 225 -16.21 7.91 4.93
C GLU A 225 -16.03 9.19 5.71
N ALA A 226 -16.94 9.48 6.66
CA ALA A 226 -16.85 10.66 7.50
C ALA A 226 -15.53 10.71 8.29
N TYR A 227 -15.06 9.55 8.80
CA TYR A 227 -13.77 9.47 9.48
C TYR A 227 -12.59 9.73 8.55
N PHE A 228 -12.62 9.20 7.33
CA PHE A 228 -11.61 9.50 6.32
C PHE A 228 -11.62 10.98 5.93
N ASP A 229 -12.78 11.57 5.70
CA ASP A 229 -12.94 12.96 5.29
C ASP A 229 -12.62 13.94 6.43
N SER A 230 -12.61 13.48 7.70
CA SER A 230 -12.18 14.28 8.85
C SER A 230 -10.66 14.52 8.89
N TYR A 231 -9.88 13.90 8.00
CA TYR A 231 -8.46 14.18 7.87
C TYR A 231 -8.24 15.61 7.37
N PRO A 232 -7.67 16.48 8.18
CA PRO A 232 -7.51 17.88 7.81
C PRO A 232 -6.40 18.02 6.77
N SER A 233 -6.74 18.59 5.61
CA SER A 233 -5.78 18.88 4.53
C SER A 233 -4.75 19.97 4.89
N GLN A 234 -4.90 20.66 6.04
CA GLN A 234 -4.11 21.83 6.45
C GLN A 234 -3.39 21.69 7.80
N ILE A 235 -3.57 20.60 8.54
CA ILE A 235 -2.85 20.39 9.80
C ILE A 235 -1.63 19.50 9.53
N GLU A 236 -0.45 20.04 9.86
CA GLU A 236 0.75 19.24 10.05
C GLU A 236 0.45 18.10 11.04
N GLU A 237 0.07 16.94 10.52
CA GLU A 237 0.83 15.74 10.63
C GLU A 237 0.71 14.96 11.92
N ASP A 238 -0.47 14.47 12.24
CA ASP A 238 -0.51 13.27 13.07
C ASP A 238 -0.45 12.02 12.17
N ALA A 239 0.76 11.50 11.91
CA ALA A 239 0.97 10.22 11.20
C ALA A 239 0.18 9.10 11.89
N LYS A 240 -0.03 9.19 13.23
CA LYS A 240 -0.87 8.29 14.01
C LYS A 240 -2.35 8.43 13.67
N PHE A 241 -2.79 9.62 13.29
CA PHE A 241 -4.16 9.82 12.82
C PHE A 241 -4.39 9.12 11.48
N VAL A 242 -3.45 9.23 10.53
CA VAL A 242 -3.52 8.52 9.25
C VAL A 242 -3.50 7.00 9.45
N SER A 243 -2.64 6.49 10.34
CA SER A 243 -2.60 5.07 10.70
C SER A 243 -3.94 4.58 11.26
N ARG A 244 -4.61 5.37 12.11
CA ARG A 244 -5.96 5.05 12.66
C ARG A 244 -7.03 5.03 11.57
N ILE A 245 -7.02 6.00 10.65
CA ILE A 245 -7.92 6.01 9.50
C ILE A 245 -7.72 4.73 8.67
N LYS A 246 -6.46 4.40 8.36
CA LYS A 246 -6.13 3.19 7.59
C LYS A 246 -6.63 1.94 8.28
N LEU A 247 -6.37 1.79 9.57
CA LEU A 247 -6.82 0.64 10.35
C LEU A 247 -8.34 0.50 10.34
N TYR A 248 -9.07 1.60 10.50
CA TYR A 248 -10.53 1.58 10.55
C TYR A 248 -11.15 1.30 9.17
N THR A 249 -10.72 2.01 8.12
CA THR A 249 -11.28 1.87 6.78
C THR A 249 -11.03 0.49 6.18
N THR A 250 -9.84 -0.10 6.41
CA THR A 250 -9.52 -1.46 5.93
C THR A 250 -10.35 -2.51 6.67
N LYS A 251 -10.55 -2.35 7.99
CA LYS A 251 -11.45 -3.22 8.77
C LYS A 251 -12.89 -3.15 8.24
N VAL A 252 -13.40 -1.95 7.98
CA VAL A 252 -14.75 -1.76 7.42
C VAL A 252 -14.88 -2.41 6.05
N ALA A 253 -13.85 -2.30 5.20
CA ALA A 253 -13.86 -2.94 3.88
C ALA A 253 -13.96 -4.48 3.98
N ILE A 254 -13.22 -5.09 4.90
CA ILE A 254 -13.28 -6.52 5.17
C ILE A 254 -14.68 -6.91 5.67
N GLU A 255 -15.18 -6.22 6.69
CA GLU A 255 -16.47 -6.52 7.31
C GLU A 255 -17.65 -6.38 6.33
N ILE A 256 -17.67 -5.31 5.53
CA ILE A 256 -18.73 -5.13 4.51
C ILE A 256 -18.63 -6.22 3.46
N SER A 257 -17.43 -6.51 2.95
CA SER A 257 -17.25 -7.53 1.92
C SER A 257 -17.66 -8.92 2.41
N ASP A 258 -17.30 -9.30 3.64
CA ASP A 258 -17.67 -10.58 4.25
C ASP A 258 -19.18 -10.69 4.49
N GLU A 259 -19.81 -9.67 5.07
CA GLU A 259 -21.27 -9.68 5.27
C GLU A 259 -22.05 -9.73 3.95
N ILE A 260 -21.60 -9.03 2.91
CA ILE A 260 -22.23 -9.15 1.58
C ILE A 260 -22.10 -10.57 1.03
N ILE A 261 -20.94 -11.23 1.21
CA ILE A 261 -20.75 -12.64 0.81
C ILE A 261 -21.76 -13.53 1.55
N ARG A 262 -21.97 -13.32 2.86
CA ARG A 262 -22.93 -14.09 3.67
C ARG A 262 -24.37 -13.84 3.23
N LEU A 263 -24.74 -12.59 2.95
CA LEU A 263 -26.06 -12.22 2.47
C LEU A 263 -26.41 -12.84 1.11
N ILE A 264 -25.43 -12.84 0.19
CA ILE A 264 -25.62 -13.44 -1.14
C ILE A 264 -25.59 -14.98 -1.06
N GLY A 265 -24.81 -15.53 -0.12
CA GLY A 265 -24.74 -16.97 0.15
C GLY A 265 -24.36 -17.82 -1.05
N PRO A 266 -24.97 -19.02 -1.20
CA PRO A 266 -24.66 -19.96 -2.27
C PRO A 266 -25.03 -19.47 -3.67
N PHE A 267 -25.84 -18.43 -3.79
CA PHE A 267 -26.28 -17.86 -5.05
C PHE A 267 -25.16 -17.22 -5.87
N GLN A 268 -23.99 -16.95 -5.28
CA GLN A 268 -22.79 -16.45 -5.98
C GLN A 268 -22.38 -17.29 -7.20
N LYS A 269 -22.69 -18.59 -7.21
CA LYS A 269 -22.34 -19.47 -8.32
C LYS A 269 -23.15 -19.21 -9.58
N PHE A 270 -24.31 -18.59 -9.45
CA PHE A 270 -25.24 -18.37 -10.56
C PHE A 270 -25.07 -16.98 -11.20
N ASP A 271 -24.44 -16.05 -10.50
CA ASP A 271 -24.16 -14.71 -11.01
C ASP A 271 -22.67 -14.52 -11.26
N LYS A 272 -22.31 -13.87 -12.36
CA LYS A 272 -20.93 -13.49 -12.72
C LYS A 272 -20.32 -12.46 -11.78
N ILE A 273 -20.96 -12.21 -10.61
CA ILE A 273 -20.49 -11.25 -9.61
C ILE A 273 -19.38 -11.88 -8.80
N ASN A 274 -18.14 -11.48 -9.05
CA ASN A 274 -17.00 -11.96 -8.28
C ASN A 274 -16.86 -11.17 -6.96
N ILE A 275 -17.86 -11.30 -6.08
CA ILE A 275 -17.89 -10.57 -4.80
C ILE A 275 -16.74 -10.99 -3.86
N ARG A 276 -16.28 -12.23 -3.95
CA ARG A 276 -15.16 -12.74 -3.15
C ARG A 276 -13.85 -12.01 -3.43
N ARG A 277 -13.71 -11.43 -4.62
CA ARG A 277 -12.54 -10.60 -4.95
C ARG A 277 -12.43 -9.40 -4.03
N TYR A 278 -13.54 -8.73 -3.72
CA TYR A 278 -13.54 -7.56 -2.83
C TYR A 278 -13.00 -7.90 -1.44
N LEU A 279 -13.41 -9.05 -0.87
CA LEU A 279 -12.87 -9.50 0.42
C LEU A 279 -11.37 -9.77 0.34
N LYS A 280 -10.94 -10.51 -0.67
CA LYS A 280 -9.52 -10.84 -0.86
C LYS A 280 -8.67 -9.59 -1.09
N ASP A 281 -9.16 -8.64 -1.87
CA ASP A 281 -8.48 -7.36 -2.09
C ASP A 281 -8.39 -6.56 -0.78
N ALA A 282 -9.46 -6.51 0.03
CA ALA A 282 -9.48 -5.82 1.32
C ALA A 282 -8.49 -6.43 2.33
N GLU A 283 -8.38 -7.77 2.40
CA GLU A 283 -7.42 -8.48 3.27
C GLU A 283 -5.96 -8.14 2.90
N ILE A 284 -5.64 -8.03 1.61
CA ILE A 284 -4.31 -7.60 1.17
C ILE A 284 -4.06 -6.14 1.53
N ILE A 285 -5.03 -5.23 1.31
CA ILE A 285 -4.91 -3.80 1.64
C ILE A 285 -4.71 -3.58 3.16
N GLU A 286 -5.32 -4.41 4.02
CA GLU A 286 -5.09 -4.31 5.47
C GLU A 286 -3.61 -4.51 5.83
N ASN A 287 -2.91 -5.39 5.15
CA ASN A 287 -1.51 -5.69 5.43
C ASN A 287 -0.52 -4.85 4.61
N TYR A 288 -0.99 -4.16 3.58
CA TYR A 288 -0.14 -3.38 2.68
C TYR A 288 0.31 -2.06 3.32
N GLY A 289 1.56 -1.66 3.08
CA GLY A 289 2.17 -0.45 3.62
C GLY A 289 2.60 -0.54 5.10
N ARG A 290 1.76 -1.06 5.97
CA ARG A 290 2.00 -1.49 7.36
C ARG A 290 0.84 -2.39 7.78
N SER A 291 1.12 -3.48 8.47
CA SER A 291 0.06 -4.40 8.90
C SER A 291 -0.85 -3.76 9.95
N GLY A 292 -2.11 -4.16 9.95
CA GLY A 292 -3.07 -3.74 10.98
C GLY A 292 -2.60 -4.06 12.40
N ASN A 293 -1.86 -5.16 12.60
CA ASN A 293 -1.30 -5.52 13.91
C ASN A 293 -0.16 -4.58 14.34
N SER A 294 0.70 -4.13 13.42
CA SER A 294 1.73 -3.14 13.71
C SER A 294 1.10 -1.81 14.16
N ILE A 295 0.06 -1.37 13.46
CA ILE A 295 -0.68 -0.14 13.83
C ILE A 295 -1.36 -0.27 15.19
N ARG A 296 -2.00 -1.43 15.48
CA ARG A 296 -2.62 -1.68 16.79
C ARG A 296 -1.61 -1.62 17.92
N ARG A 297 -0.42 -2.18 17.73
CA ARG A 297 0.68 -2.13 18.70
C ARG A 297 1.08 -0.67 18.98
N GLU A 298 1.33 0.11 17.95
CA GLU A 298 1.67 1.53 18.06
C GLU A 298 0.61 2.34 18.85
N ILE A 299 -0.67 2.06 18.59
CA ILE A 299 -1.76 2.70 19.33
C ILE A 299 -1.74 2.27 20.81
N ALA A 300 -1.52 0.99 21.09
CA ALA A 300 -1.53 0.43 22.45
C ALA A 300 -0.33 0.90 23.29
N GLU A 301 0.82 1.19 22.69
CA GLU A 301 2.00 1.70 23.39
C GLU A 301 1.74 2.98 24.19
N ARG A 302 0.73 3.76 23.80
CA ARG A 302 0.35 4.97 24.53
C ARG A 302 -0.17 4.64 25.94
N TRP A 303 -0.90 3.53 26.06
CA TRP A 303 -1.51 3.12 27.34
C TRP A 303 -0.54 2.36 28.25
N LEU A 304 0.61 1.92 27.71
CA LEU A 304 1.66 1.27 28.46
C LEU A 304 2.63 2.27 29.12
N LYS A 305 2.59 3.53 28.68
CA LYS A 305 3.47 4.63 29.16
C LYS A 305 2.76 5.56 30.13
N GLU A 306 1.44 5.43 30.26
CA GLU A 306 0.60 6.09 31.27
C GLU A 306 0.47 5.23 32.53
#